data_22bcd9bb9f3b6061390f7118df0fc0f5
#
_entry.id   22bcd9bb9f3b6061390f7118df0fc0f5
#
_cell.length_a   1.000
_cell.length_b   1.000
_cell.length_c   1.000
_cell.angle_alpha   90.00
_cell.angle_beta   90.00
_cell.angle_gamma   90.00
#
_symmetry.space_group_name_H-M   'P 1'
#
loop_
_entity.id
_entity.type
_entity.pdbx_description
1 polymer ?
#
loop_
_entity_poly.entity_id
_entity_poly.type
_entity_poly.pdbx_seq_one_letter_code
_entity_poly.pdbx_strand_id
1 'polypeptide(L)'
;MKKIFITAILGIYSWAFSQEVPKILKTEFSPKALQQQLLNQKGNKETVKKILEKHKGRVLLIDFWASWCKDCIAALPKTNTLLSENPNIAVVYFSLDRNEEQWKKGLEKYKLNDKENYWFQDGWKNDFNHYIDLNWIPRFIIVDQKGKIAKYYAITPDDPEIQQTISRLMN
;
A
#
# COMPACT_ATOMS: atom_id res chain seq x y z
N MET A 1 -0.86 -62.84 -19.43
CA MET A 1 -0.52 -62.05 -18.26
C MET A 1 -0.55 -60.57 -18.68
N LYS A 2 -1.64 -59.84 -18.34
CA LYS A 2 -1.79 -58.40 -18.69
C LYS A 2 -1.21 -57.57 -17.54
N LYS A 3 -0.16 -56.80 -17.82
CA LYS A 3 0.41 -55.84 -16.86
C LYS A 3 -0.43 -54.56 -16.88
N ILE A 4 -1.09 -54.26 -15.76
CA ILE A 4 -1.82 -53.03 -15.54
C ILE A 4 -0.82 -51.98 -15.05
N PHE A 5 -0.54 -50.94 -15.85
CA PHE A 5 0.21 -49.76 -15.42
C PHE A 5 -0.77 -48.81 -14.73
N ILE A 6 -0.61 -48.65 -13.41
CA ILE A 6 -1.32 -47.62 -12.65
C ILE A 6 -0.49 -46.37 -12.76
N THR A 7 -0.95 -45.40 -13.54
CA THR A 7 -0.37 -44.09 -13.64
C THR A 7 -0.89 -43.27 -12.45
N ALA A 8 -0.04 -43.06 -11.44
CA ALA A 8 -0.35 -42.17 -10.32
C ALA A 8 -0.28 -40.71 -10.81
N ILE A 9 -1.42 -40.07 -10.93
CA ILE A 9 -1.52 -38.63 -11.18
C ILE A 9 -1.24 -37.92 -9.85
N LEU A 10 -0.02 -37.45 -9.66
CA LEU A 10 0.34 -36.53 -8.59
C LEU A 10 -0.31 -35.18 -8.87
N GLY A 11 -1.45 -34.93 -8.25
CA GLY A 11 -2.09 -33.61 -8.26
C GLY A 11 -1.22 -32.63 -7.51
N ILE A 12 -0.58 -31.72 -8.22
CA ILE A 12 0.13 -30.55 -7.62
C ILE A 12 -0.95 -29.59 -7.13
N TYR A 13 -1.28 -29.65 -5.84
CA TYR A 13 -2.06 -28.62 -5.19
C TYR A 13 -1.20 -27.38 -5.07
N SER A 14 -1.32 -26.47 -6.03
CA SER A 14 -0.82 -25.10 -5.89
C SER A 14 -1.62 -24.42 -4.78
N TRP A 15 -1.04 -24.29 -3.61
CA TRP A 15 -1.55 -23.41 -2.57
C TRP A 15 -1.34 -21.98 -3.06
N ALA A 16 -2.35 -21.45 -3.73
CA ALA A 16 -2.40 -20.01 -3.99
C ALA A 16 -2.57 -19.33 -2.64
N PHE A 17 -1.49 -18.72 -2.13
CA PHE A 17 -1.58 -17.76 -1.04
C PHE A 17 -2.32 -16.54 -1.59
N SER A 18 -3.64 -16.56 -1.54
CA SER A 18 -4.47 -15.42 -1.82
C SER A 18 -4.37 -14.47 -0.63
N GLN A 19 -4.20 -13.18 -0.89
CA GLN A 19 -4.31 -12.16 0.15
C GLN A 19 -5.72 -12.20 0.73
N GLU A 20 -5.82 -12.34 2.05
CA GLU A 20 -7.13 -12.28 2.71
C GLU A 20 -7.61 -10.85 2.75
N VAL A 21 -8.77 -10.61 2.13
CA VAL A 21 -9.48 -9.32 2.27
C VAL A 21 -9.90 -9.18 3.73
N PRO A 22 -9.63 -8.04 4.37
CA PRO A 22 -10.07 -7.80 5.75
C PRO A 22 -11.58 -7.96 5.90
N LYS A 23 -12.02 -8.69 6.93
CA LYS A 23 -13.45 -8.93 7.19
C LYS A 23 -14.21 -7.66 7.57
N ILE A 24 -13.51 -6.70 8.16
CA ILE A 24 -14.08 -5.42 8.60
C ILE A 24 -13.36 -4.30 7.87
N LEU A 25 -14.08 -3.59 7.02
CA LEU A 25 -13.57 -2.42 6.31
C LEU A 25 -13.75 -1.18 7.20
N LYS A 26 -12.64 -0.57 7.59
CA LYS A 26 -12.64 0.62 8.42
C LYS A 26 -12.83 1.88 7.56
N THR A 27 -13.54 2.85 8.10
CA THR A 27 -13.82 4.15 7.48
C THR A 27 -13.05 5.30 8.12
N GLU A 28 -12.40 5.07 9.26
CA GLU A 28 -11.62 6.06 10.00
C GLU A 28 -10.36 5.42 10.56
N PHE A 29 -9.35 6.23 10.85
CA PHE A 29 -8.16 5.80 11.56
C PHE A 29 -8.35 5.96 13.07
N SER A 30 -7.90 4.99 13.86
CA SER A 30 -7.94 5.13 15.32
C SER A 30 -6.96 6.19 15.82
N PRO A 31 -7.26 6.85 16.96
CA PRO A 31 -6.33 7.79 17.56
C PRO A 31 -4.93 7.21 17.78
N LYS A 32 -4.83 5.93 18.17
CA LYS A 32 -3.57 5.24 18.39
C LYS A 32 -2.80 5.05 17.09
N ALA A 33 -3.45 4.59 16.02
CA ALA A 33 -2.84 4.44 14.71
C ALA A 33 -2.32 5.77 14.17
N LEU A 34 -3.04 6.86 14.37
CA LEU A 34 -2.65 8.20 13.95
C LEU A 34 -1.39 8.72 14.65
N GLN A 35 -1.01 8.20 15.81
CA GLN A 35 0.22 8.59 16.53
C GLN A 35 1.46 7.80 16.06
N GLN A 36 1.30 6.78 15.21
CA GLN A 36 2.44 6.06 14.64
C GLN A 36 3.38 7.02 13.93
N GLN A 37 4.68 6.91 14.26
CA GLN A 37 5.72 7.72 13.65
C GLN A 37 6.39 6.99 12.49
N LEU A 38 6.66 7.72 11.41
CA LEU A 38 7.44 7.29 10.27
C LEU A 38 8.60 8.25 10.05
N LEU A 39 9.69 7.76 9.47
CA LEU A 39 10.82 8.60 9.06
C LEU A 39 10.59 9.12 7.64
N ASN A 40 10.72 10.42 7.44
CA ASN A 40 10.69 11.02 6.10
C ASN A 40 12.09 10.99 5.44
N GLN A 41 12.15 11.32 4.14
CA GLN A 41 13.40 11.30 3.35
C GLN A 41 14.49 12.23 3.91
N LYS A 42 14.12 13.26 4.70
CA LYS A 42 15.05 14.20 5.34
C LYS A 42 15.54 13.73 6.72
N GLY A 43 15.14 12.53 7.17
CA GLY A 43 15.51 11.97 8.47
C GLY A 43 14.66 12.51 9.64
N ASN A 44 13.55 13.19 9.39
CA ASN A 44 12.64 13.66 10.44
C ASN A 44 11.51 12.65 10.68
N LYS A 45 11.14 12.46 11.95
CA LYS A 45 9.98 11.66 12.33
C LYS A 45 8.71 12.49 12.23
N GLU A 46 7.70 11.91 11.60
CA GLU A 46 6.37 12.50 11.47
C GLU A 46 5.30 11.47 11.83
N THR A 47 4.26 11.91 12.54
CA THR A 47 3.11 11.03 12.82
C THR A 47 2.24 10.86 11.58
N VAL A 48 1.56 9.72 11.46
CA VAL A 48 0.55 9.51 10.42
C VAL A 48 -0.47 10.65 10.42
N LYS A 49 -0.92 11.09 11.61
CA LYS A 49 -1.81 12.26 11.75
C LYS A 49 -1.28 13.47 10.98
N LYS A 50 -0.02 13.84 11.25
CA LYS A 50 0.61 15.02 10.60
C LYS A 50 0.73 14.84 9.09
N ILE A 51 1.05 13.62 8.63
CA ILE A 51 1.12 13.30 7.20
C ILE A 51 -0.26 13.49 6.54
N LEU A 52 -1.31 12.93 7.13
CA LEU A 52 -2.68 13.07 6.59
C LEU A 52 -3.16 14.54 6.62
N GLU A 53 -2.80 15.30 7.67
CA GLU A 53 -3.17 16.72 7.79
C GLU A 53 -2.58 17.59 6.68
N LYS A 54 -1.40 17.27 6.16
CA LYS A 54 -0.80 17.96 5.00
C LYS A 54 -1.65 17.85 3.73
N HIS A 55 -2.45 16.81 3.63
CA HIS A 55 -3.26 16.51 2.46
C HIS A 55 -4.75 16.82 2.65
N LYS A 56 -5.14 17.44 3.78
CA LYS A 56 -6.52 17.88 3.98
C LYS A 56 -7.01 18.74 2.81
N GLY A 57 -8.25 18.49 2.37
CA GLY A 57 -8.84 19.14 1.21
C GLY A 57 -8.52 18.47 -0.13
N ARG A 58 -7.68 17.41 -0.13
CA ARG A 58 -7.35 16.62 -1.32
C ARG A 58 -7.66 15.15 -1.08
N VAL A 59 -8.03 14.44 -2.14
CA VAL A 59 -8.05 12.96 -2.13
C VAL A 59 -6.60 12.48 -2.08
N LEU A 60 -6.31 11.54 -1.18
CA LEU A 60 -4.97 10.99 -0.97
C LEU A 60 -4.96 9.49 -1.24
N LEU A 61 -4.05 9.04 -2.10
CA LEU A 61 -3.68 7.63 -2.25
C LEU A 61 -2.51 7.32 -1.32
N ILE A 62 -2.65 6.33 -0.46
CA ILE A 62 -1.54 5.76 0.32
C ILE A 62 -1.12 4.46 -0.36
N ASP A 63 0.14 4.38 -0.78
CA ASP A 63 0.76 3.22 -1.41
C ASP A 63 1.75 2.56 -0.43
N PHE A 64 1.44 1.34 0.03
CA PHE A 64 2.31 0.55 0.90
C PHE A 64 3.19 -0.36 0.05
N TRP A 65 4.48 -0.17 0.15
CA TRP A 65 5.46 -0.82 -0.71
C TRP A 65 6.76 -1.20 0.02
N ALA A 66 7.66 -1.85 -0.67
CA ALA A 66 9.06 -1.99 -0.27
C ALA A 66 9.94 -2.22 -1.49
N SER A 67 11.23 -1.85 -1.39
CA SER A 67 12.18 -1.98 -2.51
C SER A 67 12.47 -3.43 -2.93
N TRP A 68 12.24 -4.39 -2.05
CA TRP A 68 12.37 -5.83 -2.29
C TRP A 68 11.07 -6.50 -2.80
N CYS A 69 9.95 -5.79 -2.79
CA CYS A 69 8.64 -6.31 -3.18
C CYS A 69 8.46 -6.25 -4.70
N LYS A 70 8.59 -7.39 -5.38
CA LYS A 70 8.49 -7.47 -6.85
C LYS A 70 7.14 -6.97 -7.38
N ASP A 71 6.03 -7.35 -6.71
CA ASP A 71 4.69 -6.95 -7.10
C ASP A 71 4.45 -5.45 -6.91
N CYS A 72 5.05 -4.86 -5.84
CA CYS A 72 5.01 -3.41 -5.63
C CYS A 72 5.73 -2.67 -6.77
N ILE A 73 6.91 -3.16 -7.18
CA ILE A 73 7.66 -2.57 -8.29
C ILE A 73 6.88 -2.68 -9.61
N ALA A 74 6.23 -3.81 -9.86
CA ALA A 74 5.37 -4.01 -11.04
C ALA A 74 4.12 -3.10 -11.01
N ALA A 75 3.67 -2.68 -9.83
CA ALA A 75 2.54 -1.77 -9.67
C ALA A 75 2.89 -0.29 -9.94
N LEU A 76 4.16 0.14 -9.79
CA LEU A 76 4.57 1.55 -9.94
C LEU A 76 4.16 2.18 -11.28
N PRO A 77 4.33 1.54 -12.45
CA PRO A 77 3.85 2.11 -13.71
C PRO A 77 2.34 2.36 -13.70
N LYS A 78 1.55 1.45 -13.10
CA LYS A 78 0.09 1.59 -13.00
C LYS A 78 -0.29 2.71 -12.02
N THR A 79 0.42 2.86 -10.90
CA THR A 79 0.26 4.00 -9.99
C THR A 79 0.54 5.31 -10.74
N ASN A 80 1.60 5.38 -11.56
CA ASN A 80 1.90 6.56 -12.36
C ASN A 80 0.79 6.88 -13.38
N THR A 81 0.22 5.86 -14.04
CA THR A 81 -0.93 6.02 -14.95
C THR A 81 -2.12 6.59 -14.19
N LEU A 82 -2.50 5.99 -13.07
CA LEU A 82 -3.59 6.46 -12.22
C LEU A 82 -3.42 7.94 -11.81
N LEU A 83 -2.20 8.33 -11.41
CA LEU A 83 -1.90 9.70 -11.02
C LEU A 83 -1.95 10.68 -12.21
N SER A 84 -1.51 10.25 -13.39
CA SER A 84 -1.59 11.08 -14.61
C SER A 84 -3.04 11.32 -15.07
N GLU A 85 -3.92 10.34 -14.88
CA GLU A 85 -5.35 10.44 -15.15
C GLU A 85 -6.10 11.25 -14.08
N ASN A 86 -5.52 11.37 -12.88
CA ASN A 86 -6.13 12.07 -11.73
C ASN A 86 -5.14 13.10 -11.13
N PRO A 87 -4.77 14.19 -11.84
CA PRO A 87 -3.70 15.09 -11.42
C PRO A 87 -4.00 15.87 -10.13
N ASN A 88 -5.24 15.90 -9.69
CA ASN A 88 -5.68 16.61 -8.50
C ASN A 88 -5.61 15.78 -7.21
N ILE A 89 -5.32 14.47 -7.28
CA ILE A 89 -5.12 13.67 -6.07
C ILE A 89 -3.66 13.77 -5.59
N ALA A 90 -3.45 13.51 -4.31
CA ALA A 90 -2.12 13.36 -3.74
C ALA A 90 -1.75 11.87 -3.63
N VAL A 91 -0.46 11.58 -3.57
CA VAL A 91 0.04 10.25 -3.24
C VAL A 91 1.13 10.35 -2.17
N VAL A 92 1.12 9.40 -1.23
CA VAL A 92 2.22 9.16 -0.30
C VAL A 92 2.60 7.69 -0.34
N TYR A 93 3.89 7.43 -0.26
CA TYR A 93 4.44 6.08 -0.25
C TYR A 93 4.90 5.72 1.17
N PHE A 94 4.37 4.62 1.71
CA PHE A 94 4.75 4.09 3.02
C PHE A 94 5.57 2.82 2.86
N SER A 95 6.85 2.91 3.18
CA SER A 95 7.78 1.80 2.98
C SER A 95 7.83 0.85 4.16
N LEU A 96 7.85 -0.46 3.86
CA LEU A 96 8.11 -1.60 4.74
C LEU A 96 9.52 -2.16 4.53
N ASP A 97 10.47 -1.38 4.01
CA ASP A 97 11.87 -1.81 3.89
C ASP A 97 12.45 -2.17 5.26
N ARG A 98 13.38 -3.11 5.28
CA ARG A 98 13.95 -3.64 6.52
C ARG A 98 14.85 -2.65 7.26
N ASN A 99 15.44 -1.70 6.51
CA ASN A 99 16.29 -0.65 7.05
C ASN A 99 16.29 0.58 6.14
N GLU A 100 16.77 1.69 6.67
CA GLU A 100 16.80 2.98 5.98
C GLU A 100 17.65 2.96 4.70
N GLU A 101 18.76 2.24 4.72
CA GLU A 101 19.67 2.14 3.56
C GLU A 101 18.97 1.47 2.36
N GLN A 102 18.28 0.34 2.61
CA GLN A 102 17.50 -0.34 1.56
C GLN A 102 16.40 0.55 1.02
N TRP A 103 15.67 1.25 1.91
CA TRP A 103 14.64 2.20 1.49
C TRP A 103 15.23 3.29 0.60
N LYS A 104 16.29 3.99 1.02
CA LYS A 104 16.92 5.06 0.23
C LYS A 104 17.45 4.58 -1.10
N LYS A 105 18.11 3.41 -1.15
CA LYS A 105 18.53 2.78 -2.42
C LYS A 105 17.33 2.45 -3.31
N GLY A 106 16.22 2.01 -2.71
CA GLY A 106 14.97 1.75 -3.42
C GLY A 106 14.38 3.01 -4.05
N LEU A 107 14.33 4.13 -3.31
CA LEU A 107 13.85 5.41 -3.83
C LEU A 107 14.64 5.86 -5.05
N GLU A 108 15.97 5.77 -4.99
CA GLU A 108 16.84 6.11 -6.12
C GLU A 108 16.62 5.18 -7.32
N LYS A 109 16.68 3.86 -7.08
CA LYS A 109 16.56 2.84 -8.12
C LYS A 109 15.24 2.93 -8.88
N TYR A 110 14.15 3.20 -8.17
CA TYR A 110 12.79 3.23 -8.75
C TYR A 110 12.28 4.64 -9.04
N LYS A 111 13.16 5.66 -8.94
CA LYS A 111 12.86 7.07 -9.24
C LYS A 111 11.69 7.63 -8.43
N LEU A 112 11.70 7.34 -7.12
CA LEU A 112 10.71 7.82 -6.16
C LEU A 112 11.24 8.95 -5.27
N ASN A 113 12.45 9.48 -5.52
CA ASN A 113 13.09 10.53 -4.72
C ASN A 113 12.32 11.86 -4.73
N ASP A 114 11.59 12.14 -5.83
CA ASP A 114 10.77 13.34 -6.01
C ASP A 114 9.34 13.18 -5.46
N LYS A 115 9.00 11.99 -4.97
CA LYS A 115 7.70 11.67 -4.38
C LYS A 115 7.75 11.76 -2.87
N GLU A 116 6.59 11.99 -2.24
CA GLU A 116 6.49 12.01 -0.79
C GLU A 116 6.53 10.58 -0.24
N ASN A 117 7.63 10.27 0.48
CA ASN A 117 7.92 8.94 0.98
C ASN A 117 8.22 8.96 2.48
N TYR A 118 7.76 7.91 3.15
CA TYR A 118 7.97 7.66 4.56
C TYR A 118 8.31 6.20 4.80
N TRP A 119 9.13 5.93 5.78
CA TRP A 119 9.54 4.59 6.15
C TRP A 119 9.14 4.24 7.58
N PHE A 120 8.51 3.05 7.74
CA PHE A 120 8.23 2.46 9.05
C PHE A 120 9.49 1.85 9.63
N GLN A 121 10.13 2.52 10.62
CA GLN A 121 11.32 2.01 11.30
C GLN A 121 11.03 0.69 12.02
N ASP A 122 9.80 0.50 12.51
CA ASP A 122 9.32 -0.70 13.20
C ASP A 122 8.81 -1.79 12.22
N GLY A 123 8.97 -1.57 10.90
CA GLY A 123 8.54 -2.49 9.84
C GLY A 123 7.05 -2.82 9.93
N TRP A 124 6.74 -4.12 9.91
CA TRP A 124 5.35 -4.61 9.94
C TRP A 124 4.67 -4.45 11.30
N LYS A 125 5.42 -4.53 12.40
CA LYS A 125 4.89 -4.63 13.76
C LYS A 125 4.78 -3.25 14.41
N ASN A 126 3.78 -2.47 13.99
CA ASN A 126 3.48 -1.17 14.56
C ASN A 126 1.97 -0.96 14.68
N ASP A 127 1.56 0.04 15.44
CA ASP A 127 0.15 0.29 15.75
C ASP A 127 -0.69 0.64 14.52
N PHE A 128 -0.11 1.34 13.55
CA PHE A 128 -0.81 1.71 12.32
C PHE A 128 -1.04 0.49 11.43
N ASN A 129 0.01 -0.27 11.13
CA ASN A 129 -0.06 -1.45 10.29
C ASN A 129 -0.98 -2.52 10.89
N HIS A 130 -0.91 -2.70 12.21
CA HIS A 130 -1.83 -3.60 12.90
C HIS A 130 -3.28 -3.13 12.81
N TYR A 131 -3.51 -1.82 12.99
CA TYR A 131 -4.87 -1.26 12.90
C TYR A 131 -5.50 -1.44 11.53
N ILE A 132 -4.74 -1.26 10.44
CA ILE A 132 -5.25 -1.40 9.08
C ILE A 132 -5.19 -2.84 8.55
N ASP A 133 -4.91 -3.83 9.40
CA ASP A 133 -4.78 -5.24 9.03
C ASP A 133 -3.77 -5.45 7.88
N LEU A 134 -2.64 -4.70 7.93
CA LEU A 134 -1.60 -4.79 6.91
C LEU A 134 -0.78 -6.07 7.09
N ASN A 135 -1.07 -7.07 6.28
CA ASN A 135 -0.41 -8.38 6.29
C ASN A 135 0.30 -8.71 4.97
N TRP A 136 0.14 -7.85 3.96
CA TRP A 136 0.70 -8.01 2.62
C TRP A 136 0.93 -6.66 1.93
N ILE A 137 1.86 -6.61 0.97
CA ILE A 137 2.08 -5.51 0.03
C ILE A 137 2.22 -6.06 -1.40
N PRO A 138 1.84 -5.30 -2.45
CA PRO A 138 1.32 -3.93 -2.37
C PRO A 138 -0.06 -3.84 -1.72
N ARG A 139 -0.32 -2.73 -1.08
CA ARG A 139 -1.60 -2.38 -0.50
C ARG A 139 -1.89 -0.91 -0.77
N PHE A 140 -3.13 -0.58 -1.12
CA PHE A 140 -3.56 0.78 -1.38
C PHE A 140 -4.74 1.15 -0.49
N ILE A 141 -4.75 2.40 -0.02
CA ILE A 141 -5.86 3.00 0.72
C ILE A 141 -6.16 4.35 0.10
N ILE A 142 -7.45 4.68 -0.12
CA ILE A 142 -7.86 6.02 -0.50
C ILE A 142 -8.42 6.73 0.72
N VAL A 143 -7.94 7.93 0.97
CA VAL A 143 -8.39 8.84 2.02
C VAL A 143 -9.08 10.03 1.36
N ASP A 144 -10.25 10.41 1.89
CA ASP A 144 -11.01 11.56 1.40
C ASP A 144 -10.42 12.90 1.87
N GLN A 145 -10.99 14.01 1.38
CA GLN A 145 -10.58 15.38 1.71
C GLN A 145 -10.72 15.73 3.21
N LYS A 146 -11.50 14.93 3.96
CA LYS A 146 -11.70 15.09 5.42
C LYS A 146 -10.73 14.24 6.25
N GLY A 147 -9.92 13.39 5.59
CA GLY A 147 -9.00 12.47 6.25
C GLY A 147 -9.64 11.13 6.65
N LYS A 148 -10.81 10.80 6.12
CA LYS A 148 -11.49 9.52 6.35
C LYS A 148 -11.10 8.50 5.27
N ILE A 149 -11.15 7.21 5.61
CA ILE A 149 -10.89 6.13 4.67
C ILE A 149 -12.09 5.97 3.74
N ALA A 150 -11.90 6.27 2.46
CA ALA A 150 -12.91 6.13 1.42
C ALA A 150 -12.86 4.77 0.71
N LYS A 151 -11.65 4.21 0.53
CA LYS A 151 -11.43 2.81 0.15
C LYS A 151 -10.34 2.21 1.03
N TYR A 152 -10.72 1.18 1.77
CA TYR A 152 -9.86 0.57 2.79
C TYR A 152 -8.86 -0.42 2.24
N TYR A 153 -9.23 -1.14 1.17
CA TYR A 153 -8.45 -2.27 0.66
C TYR A 153 -8.41 -2.30 -0.86
N ALA A 154 -7.22 -2.31 -1.40
CA ALA A 154 -6.91 -2.68 -2.78
C ALA A 154 -5.46 -3.19 -2.82
N ILE A 155 -5.15 -4.08 -3.76
CA ILE A 155 -3.82 -4.71 -3.92
C ILE A 155 -3.16 -4.36 -5.25
N THR A 156 -3.85 -3.59 -6.07
CA THR A 156 -3.35 -3.08 -7.34
C THR A 156 -3.94 -1.70 -7.61
N PRO A 157 -3.19 -0.76 -8.19
CA PRO A 157 -3.70 0.58 -8.46
C PRO A 157 -4.74 0.62 -9.59
N ASP A 158 -4.80 -0.39 -10.44
CA ASP A 158 -5.81 -0.58 -11.49
C ASP A 158 -7.06 -1.34 -11.03
N ASP A 159 -7.25 -1.50 -9.70
CA ASP A 159 -8.54 -1.94 -9.15
C ASP A 159 -9.64 -0.94 -9.56
N PRO A 160 -10.69 -1.38 -10.28
CA PRO A 160 -11.75 -0.48 -10.77
C PRO A 160 -12.40 0.36 -9.67
N GLU A 161 -12.49 -0.16 -8.44
CA GLU A 161 -13.06 0.58 -7.31
C GLU A 161 -12.15 1.74 -6.85
N ILE A 162 -10.85 1.72 -7.14
CA ILE A 162 -9.96 2.87 -6.89
C ILE A 162 -10.42 4.05 -7.74
N GLN A 163 -10.50 3.86 -9.07
CA GLN A 163 -10.92 4.93 -9.98
C GLN A 163 -12.35 5.39 -9.71
N GLN A 164 -13.28 4.47 -9.43
CA GLN A 164 -14.67 4.80 -9.07
C GLN A 164 -14.72 5.65 -7.79
N THR A 165 -13.92 5.29 -6.76
CA THR A 165 -13.86 6.03 -5.51
C THR A 165 -13.30 7.44 -5.71
N ILE A 166 -12.21 7.57 -6.49
CA ILE A 166 -11.62 8.87 -6.83
C ILE A 166 -12.67 9.73 -7.56
N SER A 167 -13.29 9.21 -8.61
CA SER A 167 -14.30 9.94 -9.39
C SER A 167 -15.45 10.42 -8.52
N ARG A 168 -15.96 9.59 -7.60
CA ARG A 168 -17.02 9.96 -6.65
C ARG A 168 -16.61 11.06 -5.68
N LEU A 169 -15.34 11.10 -5.26
CA LEU A 169 -14.84 12.10 -4.32
C LEU A 169 -14.47 13.43 -4.99
N MET A 170 -14.29 13.44 -6.30
CA MET A 170 -13.89 14.61 -7.08
C MET A 170 -15.09 15.35 -7.68
N ASN A 171 -16.29 14.72 -7.73
CA ASN A 171 -17.57 15.31 -8.15
C ASN A 171 -18.32 15.87 -6.95
#